data_41b2e756a66421a9b2096d8f0617aadf
#
_entry.id   41b2e756a66421a9b2096d8f0617aadf
#
_cell.length_a   1.000
_cell.length_b   1.000
_cell.length_c   1.000
_cell.angle_alpha   90.00
_cell.angle_beta   90.00
_cell.angle_gamma   90.00
#
_symmetry.space_group_name_H-M   'P 1'
#
loop_
_entity.id
_entity.type
_entity.pdbx_description
1 polymer ?
#
loop_
_entity_poly.entity_id
_entity_poly.type
_entity_poly.pdbx_seq_one_letter_code
_entity_poly.pdbx_strand_id
1 'polypeptide(L)'
;FAPEYYICFFNMDTTKTTAVLFDFDGVVMDTETQYSIFWNEQGRKYHPEIPEFGRMIKGQTLTQIYNKYFAGMEDVQREITEDLNKFEENMLFNYIPGVEGFMKELRANGVKIAIVTSSNEMKMNNAYKAHPELKQSVARILTAEMFTRSKPDPECFLLGATVFDTVPENCVVFEDSFHGLEAGNRAGMTVIGLATTNPEEQIRDKAKAVIQDFNGFSFEKMKDIMR
;
A
#
# COMPACT_ATOMS: atom_id res chain seq x y z
N PHE A 1 -19.91 -25.25 47.11
CA PHE A 1 -18.79 -24.39 46.75
C PHE A 1 -18.61 -24.48 45.24
N ALA A 2 -19.11 -23.47 44.51
CA ALA A 2 -18.88 -23.33 43.08
C ALA A 2 -17.66 -22.44 42.90
N PRO A 3 -16.75 -22.74 41.97
CA PRO A 3 -15.62 -21.82 41.68
C PRO A 3 -16.13 -20.61 40.89
N GLU A 4 -15.91 -19.43 41.44
CA GLU A 4 -16.08 -18.17 40.71
C GLU A 4 -15.04 -18.13 39.57
N TYR A 5 -15.54 -18.24 38.34
CA TYR A 5 -14.73 -17.92 37.17
C TYR A 5 -14.60 -16.39 37.11
N TYR A 6 -13.43 -15.87 37.52
CA TYR A 6 -13.00 -14.51 37.20
C TYR A 6 -12.82 -14.44 35.71
N ILE A 7 -13.80 -13.87 35.01
CA ILE A 7 -13.62 -13.39 33.63
C ILE A 7 -12.75 -12.15 33.76
N CYS A 8 -11.45 -12.32 33.51
CA CYS A 8 -10.54 -11.21 33.25
C CYS A 8 -11.03 -10.54 31.95
N PHE A 9 -11.82 -9.49 32.07
CA PHE A 9 -11.95 -8.52 31.00
C PHE A 9 -10.58 -7.84 30.85
N PHE A 10 -9.78 -8.32 29.90
CA PHE A 10 -8.70 -7.55 29.37
C PHE A 10 -9.35 -6.29 28.78
N ASN A 11 -9.21 -5.15 29.48
CA ASN A 11 -9.40 -3.86 28.88
C ASN A 11 -8.37 -3.75 27.73
N MET A 12 -8.78 -4.14 26.53
CA MET A 12 -8.00 -3.87 25.33
C MET A 12 -7.99 -2.34 25.20
N ASP A 13 -6.82 -1.76 25.46
CA ASP A 13 -6.58 -0.35 25.21
C ASP A 13 -6.72 -0.13 23.70
N THR A 14 -7.92 0.25 23.27
CA THR A 14 -8.28 0.47 21.86
C THR A 14 -7.47 1.59 21.21
N THR A 15 -6.67 2.30 21.98
CA THR A 15 -5.79 3.37 21.48
C THR A 15 -4.39 2.85 21.12
N LYS A 16 -4.05 1.58 21.40
CA LYS A 16 -2.74 1.02 21.15
C LYS A 16 -2.64 0.46 19.73
N THR A 17 -1.99 1.17 18.83
CA THR A 17 -1.64 0.66 17.51
C THR A 17 -0.64 -0.49 17.65
N THR A 18 -1.01 -1.67 17.16
CA THR A 18 -0.11 -2.83 17.13
C THR A 18 0.63 -2.95 15.82
N ALA A 19 0.05 -2.52 14.71
CA ALA A 19 0.68 -2.60 13.40
C ALA A 19 0.36 -1.39 12.52
N VAL A 20 1.33 -1.02 11.68
CA VAL A 20 1.17 -0.05 10.59
C VAL A 20 1.53 -0.74 9.29
N LEU A 21 0.61 -0.68 8.33
CA LEU A 21 0.71 -1.31 7.03
C LEU A 21 0.80 -0.22 5.97
N PHE A 22 1.94 -0.12 5.31
CA PHE A 22 2.17 0.85 4.25
C PHE A 22 1.96 0.19 2.89
N ASP A 23 1.20 0.79 1.99
CA ASP A 23 1.42 0.53 0.58
C ASP A 23 2.83 0.95 0.18
N PHE A 24 3.29 0.53 -0.99
CA PHE A 24 4.64 0.83 -1.45
C PHE A 24 4.68 2.00 -2.42
N ASP A 25 3.96 1.90 -3.53
CA ASP A 25 3.97 2.87 -4.61
C ASP A 25 3.11 4.08 -4.25
N GLY A 26 3.70 5.29 -4.31
CA GLY A 26 3.01 6.52 -3.90
C GLY A 26 2.88 6.70 -2.38
N VAL A 27 3.32 5.74 -1.56
CA VAL A 27 3.29 5.82 -0.08
C VAL A 27 4.68 5.74 0.52
N VAL A 28 5.44 4.69 0.22
CA VAL A 28 6.84 4.57 0.65
C VAL A 28 7.77 5.17 -0.40
N MET A 29 7.53 4.86 -1.69
CA MET A 29 8.33 5.34 -2.82
C MET A 29 7.50 6.18 -3.79
N ASP A 30 8.08 7.27 -4.28
CA ASP A 30 7.52 8.14 -5.33
C ASP A 30 7.76 7.50 -6.71
N THR A 31 6.96 6.49 -7.03
CA THR A 31 7.04 5.74 -8.29
C THR A 31 5.85 6.01 -9.21
N GLU A 32 4.76 6.53 -8.69
CA GLU A 32 3.47 6.65 -9.38
C GLU A 32 3.48 7.60 -10.59
N THR A 33 4.24 8.68 -10.52
CA THR A 33 4.41 9.58 -11.67
C THR A 33 5.10 8.86 -12.83
N GLN A 34 6.11 8.04 -12.55
CA GLN A 34 6.85 7.27 -13.55
C GLN A 34 5.95 6.21 -14.19
N TYR A 35 5.16 5.48 -13.39
CA TYR A 35 4.17 4.53 -13.91
C TYR A 35 3.09 5.20 -14.75
N SER A 36 2.64 6.39 -14.35
CA SER A 36 1.65 7.14 -15.13
C SER A 36 2.16 7.46 -16.53
N ILE A 37 3.44 7.82 -16.68
CA ILE A 37 4.07 8.06 -17.99
C ILE A 37 4.07 6.76 -18.80
N PHE A 38 4.61 5.68 -18.26
CA PHE A 38 4.68 4.37 -18.94
C PHE A 38 3.29 3.90 -19.41
N TRP A 39 2.33 3.85 -18.48
CA TRP A 39 1.00 3.34 -18.80
C TRP A 39 0.17 4.25 -19.71
N ASN A 40 0.38 5.56 -19.66
CA ASN A 40 -0.23 6.47 -20.63
C ASN A 40 0.33 6.26 -22.05
N GLU A 41 1.58 5.86 -22.19
CA GLU A 41 2.16 5.46 -23.48
C GLU A 41 1.51 4.18 -24.00
N GLN A 42 1.35 3.16 -23.17
CA GLN A 42 0.64 1.94 -23.53
C GLN A 42 -0.84 2.22 -23.86
N GLY A 43 -1.49 3.09 -23.07
CA GLY A 43 -2.86 3.53 -23.35
C GLY A 43 -2.99 4.20 -24.72
N ARG A 44 -2.13 5.15 -25.05
CA ARG A 44 -2.14 5.80 -26.38
C ARG A 44 -1.96 4.79 -27.53
N LYS A 45 -1.17 3.75 -27.32
CA LYS A 45 -0.86 2.74 -28.33
C LYS A 45 -2.02 1.75 -28.54
N TYR A 46 -2.64 1.28 -27.48
CA TYR A 46 -3.59 0.17 -27.53
C TYR A 46 -5.04 0.53 -27.18
N HIS A 47 -5.24 1.63 -26.44
CA HIS A 47 -6.54 2.13 -25.94
C HIS A 47 -6.64 3.64 -26.08
N PRO A 48 -6.51 4.19 -27.33
CA PRO A 48 -6.55 5.63 -27.55
C PRO A 48 -7.90 6.26 -27.15
N GLU A 49 -8.95 5.46 -27.01
CA GLU A 49 -10.28 5.86 -26.53
C GLU A 49 -10.32 6.14 -25.02
N ILE A 50 -9.30 5.70 -24.26
CA ILE A 50 -9.23 5.89 -22.80
C ILE A 50 -8.20 6.98 -22.48
N PRO A 51 -8.63 8.21 -22.22
CA PRO A 51 -7.72 9.25 -21.78
C PRO A 51 -7.18 8.93 -20.37
N GLU A 52 -5.93 9.31 -20.11
CA GLU A 52 -5.26 9.11 -18.80
C GLU A 52 -5.28 7.64 -18.33
N PHE A 53 -5.02 6.70 -19.24
CA PHE A 53 -5.05 5.26 -18.98
C PHE A 53 -4.24 4.87 -17.73
N GLY A 54 -3.05 5.46 -17.56
CA GLY A 54 -2.22 5.23 -16.38
C GLY A 54 -2.92 5.58 -15.06
N ARG A 55 -3.80 6.59 -15.05
CA ARG A 55 -4.57 6.95 -13.86
C ARG A 55 -5.67 5.94 -13.55
N MET A 56 -6.30 5.40 -14.58
CA MET A 56 -7.42 4.45 -14.41
C MET A 56 -7.00 3.12 -13.82
N ILE A 57 -5.75 2.71 -14.04
CA ILE A 57 -5.27 1.38 -13.62
C ILE A 57 -4.54 1.39 -12.26
N LYS A 58 -4.39 2.56 -11.63
CA LYS A 58 -3.68 2.68 -10.35
C LYS A 58 -4.24 1.75 -9.27
N GLY A 59 -3.34 1.13 -8.51
CA GLY A 59 -3.67 0.17 -7.45
C GLY A 59 -4.07 -1.22 -7.95
N GLN A 60 -4.13 -1.45 -9.27
CA GLN A 60 -4.40 -2.76 -9.86
C GLN A 60 -3.09 -3.54 -10.06
N THR A 61 -3.15 -4.87 -9.93
CA THR A 61 -2.06 -5.74 -10.33
C THR A 61 -1.99 -5.84 -11.86
N LEU A 62 -0.81 -6.22 -12.37
CA LEU A 62 -0.62 -6.46 -13.81
C LEU A 62 -1.64 -7.47 -14.36
N THR A 63 -1.94 -8.53 -13.60
CA THR A 63 -2.95 -9.53 -13.97
C THR A 63 -4.34 -8.90 -14.11
N GLN A 64 -4.74 -8.02 -13.21
CA GLN A 64 -6.04 -7.31 -13.30
C GLN A 64 -6.09 -6.41 -14.52
N ILE A 65 -5.01 -5.68 -14.80
CA ILE A 65 -4.89 -4.81 -15.98
C ILE A 65 -5.05 -5.63 -17.25
N TYR A 66 -4.33 -6.74 -17.37
CA TYR A 66 -4.38 -7.60 -18.54
C TYR A 66 -5.75 -8.23 -18.74
N ASN A 67 -6.33 -8.80 -17.70
CA ASN A 67 -7.66 -9.40 -17.79
C ASN A 67 -8.75 -8.40 -18.21
N LYS A 68 -8.63 -7.15 -17.77
CA LYS A 68 -9.65 -6.14 -18.03
C LYS A 68 -9.47 -5.43 -19.37
N TYR A 69 -8.24 -5.10 -19.74
CA TYR A 69 -7.97 -4.22 -20.88
C TYR A 69 -7.27 -4.92 -22.06
N PHE A 70 -6.60 -6.03 -21.82
CA PHE A 70 -5.81 -6.74 -22.83
C PHE A 70 -6.21 -8.22 -22.99
N ALA A 71 -7.43 -8.60 -22.59
CA ALA A 71 -7.92 -9.96 -22.72
C ALA A 71 -7.92 -10.39 -24.19
N GLY A 72 -7.32 -11.57 -24.49
CA GLY A 72 -7.17 -12.09 -25.86
C GLY A 72 -6.06 -11.41 -26.68
N MET A 73 -5.20 -10.62 -26.05
CA MET A 73 -4.08 -9.91 -26.68
C MET A 73 -2.73 -10.41 -26.12
N GLU A 74 -2.50 -11.71 -26.12
CA GLU A 74 -1.39 -12.36 -25.42
C GLU A 74 -0.01 -11.86 -25.91
N ASP A 75 0.12 -11.56 -27.21
CA ASP A 75 1.36 -11.02 -27.78
C ASP A 75 1.63 -9.60 -27.24
N VAL A 76 0.59 -8.77 -27.13
CA VAL A 76 0.67 -7.43 -26.57
C VAL A 76 1.00 -7.49 -25.07
N GLN A 77 0.39 -8.41 -24.32
CA GLN A 77 0.70 -8.61 -22.91
C GLN A 77 2.18 -8.97 -22.71
N ARG A 78 2.75 -9.81 -23.57
CA ARG A 78 4.20 -10.14 -23.52
C ARG A 78 5.06 -8.92 -23.80
N GLU A 79 4.75 -8.16 -24.87
CA GLU A 79 5.48 -6.93 -25.21
C GLU A 79 5.44 -5.93 -24.08
N ILE A 80 4.26 -5.66 -23.52
CA ILE A 80 4.09 -4.75 -22.37
C ILE A 80 4.87 -5.25 -21.15
N THR A 81 4.86 -6.56 -20.87
CA THR A 81 5.60 -7.13 -19.74
C THR A 81 7.11 -6.93 -19.91
N GLU A 82 7.65 -7.18 -21.10
CA GLU A 82 9.07 -6.97 -21.38
C GLU A 82 9.48 -5.50 -21.24
N ASP A 83 8.65 -4.59 -21.76
CA ASP A 83 8.90 -3.16 -21.68
C ASP A 83 8.75 -2.63 -20.24
N LEU A 84 7.77 -3.15 -19.49
CA LEU A 84 7.59 -2.83 -18.07
C LEU A 84 8.79 -3.28 -17.24
N ASN A 85 9.30 -4.49 -17.47
CA ASN A 85 10.47 -5.00 -16.77
C ASN A 85 11.70 -4.10 -17.01
N LYS A 86 11.95 -3.71 -18.28
CA LYS A 86 13.05 -2.79 -18.64
C LYS A 86 12.85 -1.42 -18.00
N PHE A 87 11.61 -0.92 -17.97
CA PHE A 87 11.26 0.33 -17.33
C PHE A 87 11.55 0.27 -15.82
N GLU A 88 11.11 -0.78 -15.14
CA GLU A 88 11.31 -0.99 -13.70
C GLU A 88 12.78 -1.19 -13.30
N GLU A 89 13.62 -1.76 -14.20
CA GLU A 89 15.07 -1.86 -13.98
C GLU A 89 15.76 -0.49 -13.89
N ASN A 90 15.19 0.52 -14.55
CA ASN A 90 15.73 1.88 -14.62
C ASN A 90 14.92 2.89 -13.79
N MET A 91 13.91 2.43 -13.05
CA MET A 91 13.04 3.26 -12.23
C MET A 91 13.81 3.91 -11.08
N LEU A 92 13.46 5.15 -10.76
CA LEU A 92 13.97 5.84 -9.58
C LEU A 92 13.09 5.51 -8.37
N PHE A 93 13.69 4.99 -7.33
CA PHE A 93 13.02 4.67 -6.06
C PHE A 93 13.32 5.78 -5.03
N ASN A 94 12.75 6.97 -5.23
CA ASN A 94 12.87 8.04 -4.24
C ASN A 94 11.85 7.84 -3.12
N TYR A 95 12.27 7.96 -1.85
CA TYR A 95 11.34 7.91 -0.74
C TYR A 95 10.34 9.08 -0.78
N ILE A 96 9.08 8.79 -0.41
CA ILE A 96 8.12 9.86 -0.11
C ILE A 96 8.67 10.68 1.07
N PRO A 97 8.62 12.04 0.99
CA PRO A 97 9.24 12.89 2.00
C PRO A 97 8.79 12.56 3.43
N GLY A 98 9.76 12.33 4.32
CA GLY A 98 9.54 12.09 5.75
C GLY A 98 9.20 10.65 6.13
N VAL A 99 8.95 9.72 5.17
CA VAL A 99 8.52 8.34 5.51
C VAL A 99 9.57 7.56 6.29
N GLU A 100 10.86 7.72 5.98
CA GLU A 100 11.95 7.04 6.70
C GLU A 100 11.99 7.46 8.17
N GLY A 101 11.86 8.77 8.43
CA GLY A 101 11.80 9.34 9.78
C GLY A 101 10.60 8.81 10.56
N PHE A 102 9.44 8.77 9.93
CA PHE A 102 8.22 8.25 10.53
C PHE A 102 8.30 6.75 10.82
N MET A 103 8.81 5.93 9.90
CA MET A 103 9.06 4.50 10.15
C MET A 103 10.03 4.27 11.32
N LYS A 104 11.07 5.11 11.43
CA LYS A 104 12.02 5.04 12.55
C LYS A 104 11.33 5.38 13.88
N GLU A 105 10.47 6.41 13.90
CA GLU A 105 9.68 6.79 15.07
C GLU A 105 8.72 5.68 15.49
N LEU A 106 8.00 5.06 14.54
CA LEU A 106 7.11 3.93 14.80
C LEU A 106 7.87 2.76 15.47
N ARG A 107 9.03 2.38 14.95
CA ARG A 107 9.86 1.32 15.54
C ARG A 107 10.31 1.68 16.95
N ALA A 108 10.72 2.92 17.18
CA ALA A 108 11.13 3.39 18.52
C ALA A 108 9.99 3.30 19.54
N ASN A 109 8.73 3.37 19.06
CA ASN A 109 7.52 3.19 19.87
C ASN A 109 7.01 1.74 19.91
N GLY A 110 7.77 0.77 19.40
CA GLY A 110 7.44 -0.65 19.45
C GLY A 110 6.33 -1.09 18.47
N VAL A 111 5.97 -0.22 17.50
CA VAL A 111 4.97 -0.53 16.49
C VAL A 111 5.53 -1.50 15.45
N LYS A 112 4.77 -2.51 15.08
CA LYS A 112 5.09 -3.43 13.99
C LYS A 112 4.81 -2.76 12.64
N ILE A 113 5.74 -2.89 11.68
CA ILE A 113 5.60 -2.27 10.37
C ILE A 113 5.67 -3.35 9.30
N ALA A 114 4.72 -3.32 8.36
CA ALA A 114 4.84 -4.05 7.12
C ALA A 114 4.62 -3.13 5.90
N ILE A 115 5.27 -3.47 4.80
CA ILE A 115 4.89 -3.00 3.47
C ILE A 115 3.94 -4.04 2.87
N VAL A 116 2.82 -3.59 2.28
CA VAL A 116 1.79 -4.43 1.67
C VAL A 116 1.52 -3.89 0.27
N THR A 117 2.13 -4.52 -0.74
CA THR A 117 2.17 -3.97 -2.10
C THR A 117 1.53 -4.89 -3.14
N SER A 118 0.91 -4.29 -4.16
CA SER A 118 0.49 -4.99 -5.39
C SER A 118 1.64 -5.25 -6.35
N SER A 119 2.85 -4.79 -6.04
CA SER A 119 4.07 -5.05 -6.81
C SER A 119 4.57 -6.47 -6.60
N ASN A 120 5.15 -7.04 -7.66
CA ASN A 120 5.74 -8.37 -7.64
C ASN A 120 7.17 -8.37 -7.06
N GLU A 121 7.68 -9.57 -6.75
CA GLU A 121 9.03 -9.76 -6.22
C GLU A 121 10.12 -9.20 -7.15
N MET A 122 9.94 -9.23 -8.47
CA MET A 122 10.95 -8.74 -9.42
C MET A 122 11.13 -7.23 -9.29
N LYS A 123 10.05 -6.46 -9.24
CA LYS A 123 10.09 -5.02 -8.98
C LYS A 123 10.65 -4.72 -7.59
N MET A 124 10.19 -5.44 -6.57
CA MET A 124 10.70 -5.24 -5.21
C MET A 124 12.21 -5.51 -5.10
N ASN A 125 12.75 -6.47 -5.87
CA ASN A 125 14.19 -6.69 -5.93
C ASN A 125 14.96 -5.50 -6.53
N ASN A 126 14.38 -4.75 -7.47
CA ASN A 126 14.99 -3.52 -7.98
C ASN A 126 14.99 -2.42 -6.89
N ALA A 127 13.89 -2.28 -6.15
CA ALA A 127 13.85 -1.38 -4.99
C ALA A 127 14.89 -1.75 -3.92
N TYR A 128 15.08 -3.05 -3.63
CA TYR A 128 16.09 -3.51 -2.66
C TYR A 128 17.53 -3.29 -3.13
N LYS A 129 17.79 -3.31 -4.44
CA LYS A 129 19.10 -2.94 -5.00
C LYS A 129 19.39 -1.45 -4.81
N ALA A 130 18.37 -0.60 -5.03
CA ALA A 130 18.48 0.84 -4.83
C ALA A 130 18.56 1.20 -3.34
N HIS A 131 17.81 0.50 -2.49
CA HIS A 131 17.65 0.74 -1.05
C HIS A 131 17.83 -0.54 -0.23
N PRO A 132 19.08 -1.02 -0.02
CA PRO A 132 19.33 -2.25 0.76
C PRO A 132 18.81 -2.18 2.20
N GLU A 133 18.72 -0.97 2.78
CA GLU A 133 18.21 -0.71 4.13
C GLU A 133 16.69 -0.90 4.24
N LEU A 134 15.94 -0.91 3.14
CA LEU A 134 14.47 -1.02 3.14
C LEU A 134 14.00 -2.28 3.87
N LYS A 135 14.65 -3.42 3.63
CA LYS A 135 14.35 -4.70 4.31
C LYS A 135 14.53 -4.65 5.81
N GLN A 136 15.43 -3.78 6.30
CA GLN A 136 15.71 -3.60 7.72
C GLN A 136 14.78 -2.55 8.36
N SER A 137 14.12 -1.74 7.53
CA SER A 137 13.24 -0.67 7.97
C SER A 137 11.88 -1.17 8.41
N VAL A 138 11.48 -2.38 7.99
CA VAL A 138 10.17 -2.98 8.27
C VAL A 138 10.33 -4.43 8.75
N ALA A 139 9.33 -4.92 9.48
CA ALA A 139 9.35 -6.30 9.97
C ALA A 139 8.90 -7.32 8.92
N ARG A 140 8.07 -6.90 7.95
CA ARG A 140 7.54 -7.75 6.86
C ARG A 140 7.36 -6.93 5.58
N ILE A 141 7.48 -7.59 4.45
CA ILE A 141 7.08 -7.09 3.13
C ILE A 141 6.20 -8.17 2.51
N LEU A 142 4.97 -7.81 2.14
CA LEU A 142 3.98 -8.68 1.55
C LEU A 142 3.77 -8.23 0.10
N THR A 143 4.17 -9.07 -0.85
CA THR A 143 4.14 -8.80 -2.28
C THR A 143 2.93 -9.46 -2.95
N ALA A 144 2.69 -9.14 -4.22
CA ALA A 144 1.53 -9.63 -4.97
C ALA A 144 1.40 -11.16 -4.98
N GLU A 145 2.51 -11.89 -4.86
CA GLU A 145 2.52 -13.36 -4.86
C GLU A 145 1.99 -13.99 -3.56
N MET A 146 1.86 -13.19 -2.49
CA MET A 146 1.47 -13.68 -1.16
C MET A 146 -0.03 -13.67 -0.90
N PHE A 147 -0.83 -13.11 -1.81
CA PHE A 147 -2.30 -13.10 -1.72
C PHE A 147 -2.94 -13.44 -3.06
N THR A 148 -4.15 -13.97 -3.03
CA THR A 148 -4.84 -14.44 -4.24
C THR A 148 -5.77 -13.39 -4.85
N ARG A 149 -6.27 -12.48 -4.01
CA ARG A 149 -7.18 -11.42 -4.42
C ARG A 149 -6.53 -10.06 -4.16
N SER A 150 -6.38 -9.31 -5.25
CA SER A 150 -5.77 -8.00 -5.21
C SER A 150 -6.74 -6.93 -4.71
N LYS A 151 -6.22 -5.80 -4.24
CA LYS A 151 -6.99 -4.59 -3.91
C LYS A 151 -8.01 -4.30 -5.04
N PRO A 152 -9.27 -4.00 -4.76
CA PRO A 152 -9.86 -3.58 -3.47
C PRO A 152 -10.30 -4.73 -2.54
N ASP A 153 -9.92 -5.99 -2.79
CA ASP A 153 -10.15 -7.05 -1.81
C ASP A 153 -9.26 -6.80 -0.58
N PRO A 154 -9.79 -6.97 0.64
CA PRO A 154 -9.05 -6.71 1.86
C PRO A 154 -7.99 -7.77 2.21
N GLU A 155 -7.87 -8.86 1.44
CA GLU A 155 -7.03 -10.02 1.76
C GLU A 155 -5.58 -9.64 2.10
N CYS A 156 -4.96 -8.73 1.33
CA CYS A 156 -3.58 -8.34 1.55
C CYS A 156 -3.36 -7.63 2.90
N PHE A 157 -4.27 -6.76 3.31
CA PHE A 157 -4.19 -6.07 4.61
C PHE A 157 -4.58 -6.98 5.76
N LEU A 158 -5.56 -7.87 5.59
CA LEU A 158 -5.88 -8.90 6.59
C LEU A 158 -4.70 -9.85 6.80
N LEU A 159 -3.97 -10.22 5.74
CA LEU A 159 -2.71 -10.95 5.86
C LEU A 159 -1.69 -10.15 6.67
N GLY A 160 -1.60 -8.83 6.45
CA GLY A 160 -0.75 -7.92 7.23
C GLY A 160 -1.05 -7.93 8.72
N ALA A 161 -2.33 -7.98 9.13
CA ALA A 161 -2.71 -8.16 10.52
C ALA A 161 -2.33 -9.56 11.05
N THR A 162 -2.58 -10.60 10.25
CA THR A 162 -2.31 -12.00 10.62
C THR A 162 -0.83 -12.25 10.89
N VAL A 163 0.09 -11.73 10.05
CA VAL A 163 1.53 -11.96 10.24
C VAL A 163 2.11 -11.29 11.49
N PHE A 164 1.34 -10.39 12.12
CA PHE A 164 1.70 -9.75 13.38
C PHE A 164 0.86 -10.23 14.57
N ASP A 165 0.02 -11.24 14.36
CA ASP A 165 -0.88 -11.79 15.38
C ASP A 165 -1.70 -10.66 16.06
N THR A 166 -2.30 -9.81 15.23
CA THR A 166 -3.12 -8.67 15.68
C THR A 166 -4.47 -8.64 14.97
N VAL A 167 -5.40 -7.88 15.53
CA VAL A 167 -6.73 -7.68 14.94
C VAL A 167 -6.75 -6.46 14.04
N PRO A 168 -7.60 -6.42 12.99
CA PRO A 168 -7.67 -5.31 12.05
C PRO A 168 -7.89 -3.96 12.71
N GLU A 169 -8.70 -3.88 13.76
CA GLU A 169 -9.02 -2.65 14.49
C GLU A 169 -7.79 -2.01 15.14
N ASN A 170 -6.73 -2.79 15.38
CA ASN A 170 -5.44 -2.32 15.91
C ASN A 170 -4.42 -2.04 14.79
N CYS A 171 -4.84 -1.97 13.54
CA CYS A 171 -3.99 -1.68 12.40
C CYS A 171 -4.30 -0.31 11.80
N VAL A 172 -3.24 0.36 11.32
CA VAL A 172 -3.34 1.56 10.49
C VAL A 172 -2.79 1.24 9.11
N VAL A 173 -3.53 1.63 8.07
CA VAL A 173 -3.13 1.52 6.66
C VAL A 173 -2.79 2.92 6.15
N PHE A 174 -1.65 3.06 5.47
CA PHE A 174 -1.30 4.22 4.66
C PHE A 174 -1.42 3.84 3.19
N GLU A 175 -2.22 4.60 2.43
CA GLU A 175 -2.59 4.30 1.04
C GLU A 175 -2.89 5.58 0.24
N ASP A 176 -2.64 5.54 -1.08
CA ASP A 176 -2.81 6.67 -1.99
C ASP A 176 -3.80 6.38 -3.13
N SER A 177 -4.12 5.10 -3.37
CA SER A 177 -4.98 4.65 -4.47
C SER A 177 -6.41 4.37 -4.02
N PHE A 178 -7.39 4.56 -4.93
CA PHE A 178 -8.79 4.25 -4.63
C PHE A 178 -9.01 2.79 -4.22
N HIS A 179 -8.35 1.85 -4.91
CA HIS A 179 -8.49 0.42 -4.62
C HIS A 179 -7.87 0.05 -3.27
N GLY A 180 -6.75 0.65 -2.92
CA GLY A 180 -6.10 0.37 -1.65
C GLY A 180 -6.82 1.00 -0.47
N LEU A 181 -7.32 2.24 -0.61
CA LEU A 181 -8.17 2.88 0.40
C LEU A 181 -9.42 2.03 0.68
N GLU A 182 -10.08 1.53 -0.38
CA GLU A 182 -11.23 0.63 -0.24
C GLU A 182 -10.84 -0.69 0.44
N ALA A 183 -9.69 -1.29 0.07
CA ALA A 183 -9.21 -2.52 0.68
C ALA A 183 -8.96 -2.36 2.19
N GLY A 184 -8.31 -1.26 2.61
CA GLY A 184 -8.08 -0.95 4.02
C GLY A 184 -9.38 -0.75 4.81
N ASN A 185 -10.34 -0.02 4.26
CA ASN A 185 -11.66 0.16 4.87
C ASN A 185 -12.42 -1.17 4.98
N ARG A 186 -12.42 -2.00 3.92
CA ARG A 186 -13.07 -3.32 3.94
C ARG A 186 -12.38 -4.30 4.89
N ALA A 187 -11.10 -4.10 5.17
CA ALA A 187 -10.39 -4.84 6.20
C ALA A 187 -10.79 -4.43 7.63
N GLY A 188 -11.55 -3.35 7.82
CA GLY A 188 -11.91 -2.83 9.15
C GLY A 188 -10.77 -2.10 9.85
N MET A 189 -9.80 -1.56 9.10
CA MET A 189 -8.62 -0.88 9.63
C MET A 189 -8.80 0.64 9.62
N THR A 190 -8.00 1.35 10.43
CA THR A 190 -7.90 2.82 10.30
C THR A 190 -7.10 3.15 9.04
N VAL A 191 -7.72 3.86 8.09
CA VAL A 191 -7.09 4.23 6.81
C VAL A 191 -6.69 5.70 6.84
N ILE A 192 -5.43 5.98 6.56
CA ILE A 192 -4.88 7.32 6.34
C ILE A 192 -4.47 7.42 4.88
N GLY A 193 -5.12 8.31 4.15
CA GLY A 193 -4.85 8.55 2.73
C GLY A 193 -3.62 9.43 2.51
N LEU A 194 -2.85 9.16 1.46
CA LEU A 194 -1.80 10.06 0.96
C LEU A 194 -2.27 10.72 -0.34
N ALA A 195 -2.17 12.06 -0.41
CA ALA A 195 -2.52 12.82 -1.60
C ALA A 195 -1.36 12.92 -2.60
N THR A 196 -0.60 11.85 -2.76
CA THR A 196 0.55 11.74 -3.68
C THR A 196 0.13 11.35 -5.09
N THR A 197 -0.89 10.50 -5.20
CA THR A 197 -1.40 9.96 -6.47
C THR A 197 -2.70 10.59 -6.91
N ASN A 198 -3.60 10.80 -5.97
CA ASN A 198 -4.90 11.42 -6.20
C ASN A 198 -5.02 12.70 -5.36
N PRO A 199 -5.66 13.77 -5.88
CA PRO A 199 -5.92 14.97 -5.11
C PRO A 199 -6.69 14.67 -3.82
N GLU A 200 -6.39 15.39 -2.75
CA GLU A 200 -7.00 15.20 -1.44
C GLU A 200 -8.54 15.18 -1.50
N GLU A 201 -9.13 16.08 -2.28
CA GLU A 201 -10.60 16.18 -2.43
C GLU A 201 -11.26 14.92 -2.99
N GLN A 202 -10.51 14.08 -3.71
CA GLN A 202 -11.01 12.82 -4.29
C GLN A 202 -10.91 11.62 -3.37
N ILE A 203 -10.08 11.71 -2.33
CA ILE A 203 -9.84 10.61 -1.39
C ILE A 203 -10.26 10.93 0.04
N ARG A 204 -10.64 12.17 0.33
CA ARG A 204 -11.00 12.64 1.68
C ARG A 204 -12.14 11.85 2.33
N ASP A 205 -13.13 11.46 1.55
CA ASP A 205 -14.29 10.68 2.01
C ASP A 205 -14.02 9.16 2.09
N LYS A 206 -12.82 8.74 1.70
CA LYS A 206 -12.38 7.32 1.64
C LYS A 206 -11.35 6.97 2.71
N ALA A 207 -10.92 7.94 3.48
CA ALA A 207 -9.92 7.77 4.54
C ALA A 207 -10.36 8.51 5.80
N LYS A 208 -9.89 8.06 6.97
CA LYS A 208 -10.16 8.73 8.24
C LYS A 208 -9.46 10.09 8.32
N ALA A 209 -8.31 10.20 7.67
CA ALA A 209 -7.56 11.44 7.46
C ALA A 209 -6.77 11.35 6.16
N VAL A 210 -6.38 12.52 5.61
CA VAL A 210 -5.50 12.59 4.44
C VAL A 210 -4.30 13.47 4.78
N ILE A 211 -3.11 13.02 4.37
CA ILE A 211 -1.86 13.76 4.47
C ILE A 211 -1.24 13.94 3.09
N GLN A 212 -0.41 14.96 2.91
CA GLN A 212 0.31 15.20 1.65
C GLN A 212 1.55 14.31 1.53
N ASP A 213 2.29 14.20 2.62
CA ASP A 213 3.48 13.38 2.82
C ASP A 213 3.69 13.15 4.32
N PHE A 214 4.85 12.60 4.72
CA PHE A 214 5.17 12.35 6.12
C PHE A 214 5.97 13.49 6.79
N ASN A 215 6.22 14.61 6.11
CA ASN A 215 6.90 15.75 6.74
C ASN A 215 6.06 16.32 7.87
N GLY A 216 6.63 16.33 9.08
CA GLY A 216 5.92 16.79 10.27
C GLY A 216 4.74 15.91 10.70
N PHE A 217 4.54 14.74 10.07
CA PHE A 217 3.63 13.72 10.59
C PHE A 217 4.36 12.90 11.66
N SER A 218 3.67 12.54 12.73
CA SER A 218 4.28 11.89 13.88
C SER A 218 3.40 10.75 14.43
N PHE A 219 4.00 9.89 15.25
CA PHE A 219 3.29 8.83 15.95
C PHE A 219 2.13 9.37 16.80
N GLU A 220 2.31 10.51 17.48
CA GLU A 220 1.23 11.14 18.27
C GLU A 220 0.07 11.61 17.38
N LYS A 221 0.35 12.26 16.23
CA LYS A 221 -0.68 12.64 15.26
C LYS A 221 -1.45 11.45 14.73
N MET A 222 -0.75 10.35 14.44
CA MET A 222 -1.40 9.10 14.02
C MET A 222 -2.34 8.58 15.11
N LYS A 223 -1.91 8.56 16.38
CA LYS A 223 -2.75 8.13 17.51
C LYS A 223 -4.00 9.01 17.68
N ASP A 224 -3.86 10.31 17.47
CA ASP A 224 -5.00 11.23 17.55
C ASP A 224 -6.04 10.94 16.46
N ILE A 225 -5.59 10.59 15.26
CA ILE A 225 -6.48 10.15 14.16
C ILE A 225 -7.20 8.84 14.52
N MET A 226 -6.54 7.92 15.20
CA MET A 226 -7.13 6.62 15.57
C MET A 226 -8.27 6.74 16.59
N ARG A 227 -8.25 7.75 17.44
CA ARG A 227 -9.31 8.03 18.43
C ARG A 227 -10.60 8.49 17.74
#